data_16bc1ee3a074d3e2bd6d19d68957117a
#
_entry.id   16bc1ee3a074d3e2bd6d19d68957117a
#
_cell.length_a   1.000
_cell.length_b   1.000
_cell.length_c   1.000
_cell.angle_alpha   90.00
_cell.angle_beta   90.00
_cell.angle_gamma   90.00
#
_symmetry.space_group_name_H-M   'P 1'
#
loop_
_entity.id
_entity.type
_entity.pdbx_description
1 polymer ?
#
loop_
_entity_poly.entity_id
_entity_poly.type
_entity_poly.pdbx_seq_one_letter_code
_entity_poly.pdbx_strand_id
1 'polypeptide(L)'
;MGRINVYNILAACSAGFSFGLSPETIAKGIADCRAVPGRFERVDEGQPFAVVVDYAHTDDALRNTIAIARELCPKRVITLFGCGGDRDRSKRPLMGQAAAGHSDFVVLTSDNPRSEDPLDIMNDALVGLRRYDTPHLIEPDRATAIQRVIEQAQPGDIVILAGKGHETYQVLKEGTIPFDDRQVARQLLRGFGYRK
;
A
#
# COMPACT_ATOMS: atom_id res chain seq x y z
N MET A 1 9.64 -12.23 -4.24
CA MET A 1 10.47 -11.08 -3.76
C MET A 1 10.76 -10.20 -4.98
N GLY A 2 10.27 -8.95 -5.02
CA GLY A 2 10.41 -8.09 -6.20
C GLY A 2 11.84 -7.54 -6.37
N ARG A 3 12.18 -7.06 -7.59
CA ARG A 3 13.52 -6.55 -7.95
C ARG A 3 14.06 -5.49 -6.97
N ILE A 4 13.19 -4.62 -6.40
CA ILE A 4 13.58 -3.60 -5.41
C ILE A 4 14.19 -4.23 -4.16
N ASN A 5 13.66 -5.37 -3.69
CA ASN A 5 14.24 -6.05 -2.53
C ASN A 5 15.63 -6.63 -2.82
N VAL A 6 15.94 -7.00 -4.06
CA VAL A 6 17.29 -7.42 -4.46
C VAL A 6 18.28 -6.26 -4.27
N TYR A 7 17.92 -5.05 -4.70
CA TYR A 7 18.77 -3.86 -4.47
C TYR A 7 18.93 -3.54 -2.98
N ASN A 8 17.88 -3.66 -2.18
CA ASN A 8 17.94 -3.47 -0.73
C ASN A 8 18.86 -4.51 -0.08
N ILE A 9 18.79 -5.77 -0.50
CA ILE A 9 19.67 -6.85 -0.04
C ILE A 9 21.12 -6.56 -0.42
N LEU A 10 21.38 -6.16 -1.67
CA LEU A 10 22.72 -5.79 -2.12
C LEU A 10 23.32 -4.63 -1.30
N ALA A 11 22.49 -3.60 -1.02
CA ALA A 11 22.91 -2.49 -0.18
C ALA A 11 23.25 -2.95 1.26
N ALA A 12 22.43 -3.81 1.84
CA ALA A 12 22.67 -4.39 3.16
C ALA A 12 23.95 -5.25 3.17
N CYS A 13 24.18 -6.06 2.12
CA CYS A 13 25.40 -6.83 1.95
C CYS A 13 26.63 -5.90 1.90
N SER A 14 26.59 -4.86 1.07
CA SER A 14 27.68 -3.90 0.92
C SER A 14 28.01 -3.20 2.24
N ALA A 15 26.98 -2.79 2.99
CA ALA A 15 27.15 -2.21 4.32
C ALA A 15 27.77 -3.23 5.30
N GLY A 16 27.25 -4.46 5.32
CA GLY A 16 27.79 -5.53 6.18
C GLY A 16 29.27 -5.82 5.92
N PHE A 17 29.67 -5.90 4.65
CA PHE A 17 31.06 -6.06 4.27
C PHE A 17 31.93 -4.88 4.70
N SER A 18 31.43 -3.63 4.58
CA SER A 18 32.16 -2.44 5.00
C SER A 18 32.37 -2.39 6.52
N PHE A 19 31.53 -3.04 7.31
CA PHE A 19 31.68 -3.23 8.75
C PHE A 19 32.52 -4.46 9.13
N GLY A 20 33.08 -5.19 8.15
CA GLY A 20 33.90 -6.37 8.39
C GLY A 20 33.17 -7.63 8.80
N LEU A 21 31.84 -7.68 8.56
CA LEU A 21 31.03 -8.89 8.84
C LEU A 21 31.36 -10.00 7.83
N SER A 22 31.33 -11.26 8.30
CA SER A 22 31.54 -12.40 7.42
C SER A 22 30.34 -12.62 6.47
N PRO A 23 30.53 -13.21 5.28
CA PRO A 23 29.46 -13.55 4.36
C PRO A 23 28.36 -14.39 5.01
N GLU A 24 28.72 -15.33 5.90
CA GLU A 24 27.79 -16.21 6.60
C GLU A 24 26.90 -15.42 7.56
N THR A 25 27.51 -14.46 8.29
CA THR A 25 26.77 -13.56 9.21
C THR A 25 25.77 -12.70 8.44
N ILE A 26 26.20 -12.15 7.30
CA ILE A 26 25.36 -11.32 6.41
C ILE A 26 24.22 -12.16 5.84
N ALA A 27 24.51 -13.35 5.32
CA ALA A 27 23.51 -14.25 4.75
C ALA A 27 22.46 -14.67 5.78
N LYS A 28 22.91 -14.98 7.01
CA LYS A 28 22.01 -15.30 8.13
C LYS A 28 21.13 -14.12 8.49
N GLY A 29 21.67 -12.92 8.63
CA GLY A 29 20.90 -11.71 8.94
C GLY A 29 19.84 -11.41 7.89
N ILE A 30 20.16 -11.61 6.60
CA ILE A 30 19.19 -11.46 5.49
C ILE A 30 18.10 -12.53 5.56
N ALA A 31 18.46 -13.80 5.82
CA ALA A 31 17.50 -14.90 5.93
C ALA A 31 16.54 -14.73 7.12
N ASP A 32 17.03 -14.19 8.23
CA ASP A 32 16.26 -13.93 9.44
C ASP A 32 15.32 -12.70 9.29
N CYS A 33 15.61 -11.80 8.34
CA CYS A 33 14.77 -10.63 8.04
C CYS A 33 13.55 -11.03 7.20
N ARG A 34 12.47 -11.42 7.86
CA ARG A 34 11.25 -11.92 7.20
C ARG A 34 10.47 -10.85 6.45
N ALA A 35 10.41 -9.62 6.96
CA ALA A 35 9.74 -8.48 6.34
C ALA A 35 10.23 -7.16 6.95
N VAL A 36 10.20 -6.09 6.18
CA VAL A 36 10.29 -4.72 6.68
C VAL A 36 8.87 -4.22 6.89
N PRO A 37 8.46 -3.82 8.11
CA PRO A 37 7.10 -3.37 8.37
C PRO A 37 6.65 -2.29 7.39
N GLY A 38 5.47 -2.47 6.80
CA GLY A 38 4.87 -1.54 5.85
C GLY A 38 5.60 -1.38 4.51
N ARG A 39 6.47 -2.34 4.13
CA ARG A 39 7.12 -2.38 2.82
C ARG A 39 6.74 -3.66 2.10
N PHE A 40 5.72 -3.59 1.24
CA PHE A 40 5.11 -4.73 0.57
C PHE A 40 4.81 -5.88 1.57
N GLU A 41 4.36 -5.50 2.77
CA GLU A 41 4.10 -6.41 3.88
C GLU A 41 2.83 -7.19 3.63
N ARG A 42 2.92 -8.53 3.59
CA ARG A 42 1.77 -9.39 3.37
C ARG A 42 0.93 -9.52 4.64
N VAL A 43 -0.39 -9.34 4.48
CA VAL A 43 -1.41 -9.67 5.49
C VAL A 43 -2.09 -10.97 5.05
N ASP A 44 -1.93 -12.02 5.85
CA ASP A 44 -2.37 -13.37 5.51
C ASP A 44 -3.15 -14.02 6.66
N GLU A 45 -4.43 -14.22 6.43
CA GLU A 45 -5.37 -14.92 7.32
C GLU A 45 -5.98 -16.15 6.63
N GLY A 46 -5.33 -16.67 5.57
CA GLY A 46 -5.80 -17.84 4.80
C GLY A 46 -6.76 -17.52 3.66
N GLN A 47 -6.95 -16.24 3.32
CA GLN A 47 -7.78 -15.82 2.18
C GLN A 47 -7.15 -16.24 0.83
N PRO A 48 -7.99 -16.51 -0.22
CA PRO A 48 -7.50 -17.00 -1.52
C PRO A 48 -6.95 -15.91 -2.45
N PHE A 49 -6.72 -14.71 -1.94
CA PHE A 49 -6.12 -13.57 -2.63
C PHE A 49 -5.02 -12.94 -1.76
N ALA A 50 -4.11 -12.20 -2.36
CA ALA A 50 -3.07 -11.51 -1.61
C ALA A 50 -3.56 -10.16 -1.10
N VAL A 51 -3.18 -9.79 0.14
CA VAL A 51 -3.30 -8.43 0.67
C VAL A 51 -1.92 -7.97 1.08
N VAL A 52 -1.48 -6.82 0.57
CA VAL A 52 -0.18 -6.23 0.90
C VAL A 52 -0.34 -4.78 1.36
N VAL A 53 0.44 -4.41 2.36
CA VAL A 53 0.51 -3.04 2.89
C VAL A 53 1.84 -2.43 2.50
N ASP A 54 1.81 -1.22 1.92
CA ASP A 54 3.01 -0.54 1.44
C ASP A 54 3.01 0.97 1.77
N TYR A 55 4.19 1.53 1.96
CA TYR A 55 4.40 2.95 2.25
C TYR A 55 4.45 3.83 0.98
N ALA A 56 4.03 3.35 -0.17
CA ALA A 56 4.00 4.09 -1.42
C ALA A 56 3.03 5.28 -1.33
N HIS A 57 3.57 6.48 -1.13
CA HIS A 57 2.84 7.75 -0.96
C HIS A 57 3.26 8.82 -1.97
N THR A 58 3.98 8.43 -3.02
CA THR A 58 4.30 9.24 -4.19
C THR A 58 3.85 8.50 -5.45
N ASP A 59 3.66 9.22 -6.56
CA ASP A 59 3.25 8.63 -7.83
C ASP A 59 4.26 7.60 -8.35
N ASP A 60 5.55 7.87 -8.25
CA ASP A 60 6.61 6.94 -8.64
C ASP A 60 6.62 5.69 -7.76
N ALA A 61 6.57 5.85 -6.41
CA ALA A 61 6.53 4.73 -5.50
C ALA A 61 5.27 3.87 -5.73
N LEU A 62 4.11 4.50 -5.94
CA LEU A 62 2.85 3.80 -6.20
C LEU A 62 2.92 3.00 -7.51
N ARG A 63 3.44 3.60 -8.59
CA ARG A 63 3.66 2.92 -9.87
C ARG A 63 4.56 1.69 -9.71
N ASN A 64 5.68 1.85 -9.00
CA ASN A 64 6.62 0.76 -8.76
C ASN A 64 6.00 -0.37 -7.92
N THR A 65 5.24 -0.03 -6.87
CA THR A 65 4.56 -1.02 -6.02
C THR A 65 3.51 -1.80 -6.82
N ILE A 66 2.72 -1.13 -7.67
CA ILE A 66 1.73 -1.77 -8.54
C ILE A 66 2.42 -2.66 -9.58
N ALA A 67 3.54 -2.21 -10.16
CA ALA A 67 4.32 -3.02 -11.12
C ALA A 67 4.84 -4.31 -10.47
N ILE A 68 5.36 -4.25 -9.24
CA ILE A 68 5.78 -5.45 -8.50
C ILE A 68 4.59 -6.38 -8.25
N ALA A 69 3.45 -5.83 -7.85
CA ALA A 69 2.23 -6.62 -7.64
C ALA A 69 1.80 -7.30 -8.94
N ARG A 70 1.88 -6.62 -10.08
CA ARG A 70 1.56 -7.16 -11.40
C ARG A 70 2.49 -8.32 -11.80
N GLU A 71 3.78 -8.25 -11.48
CA GLU A 71 4.72 -9.36 -11.72
C GLU A 71 4.38 -10.61 -10.89
N LEU A 72 3.81 -10.42 -9.70
CA LEU A 72 3.47 -11.50 -8.76
C LEU A 72 2.06 -12.06 -8.94
N CYS A 73 1.19 -11.34 -9.64
CA CYS A 73 -0.22 -11.66 -9.77
C CYS A 73 -0.66 -11.67 -11.25
N PRO A 74 -1.02 -12.83 -11.79
CA PRO A 74 -1.51 -12.93 -13.17
C PRO A 74 -2.96 -12.46 -13.34
N LYS A 75 -3.68 -12.20 -12.23
CA LYS A 75 -5.06 -11.71 -12.24
C LYS A 75 -5.13 -10.21 -11.96
N ARG A 76 -6.13 -9.74 -11.23
CA ARG A 76 -6.34 -8.32 -11.01
C ARG A 76 -5.44 -7.76 -9.91
N VAL A 77 -4.91 -6.57 -10.16
CA VAL A 77 -4.30 -5.72 -9.15
C VAL A 77 -5.32 -4.67 -8.74
N ILE A 78 -5.69 -4.69 -7.46
CA ILE A 78 -6.64 -3.75 -6.86
C ILE A 78 -5.85 -2.83 -5.93
N THR A 79 -5.91 -1.52 -6.16
CA THR A 79 -5.11 -0.56 -5.39
C THR A 79 -5.99 0.38 -4.58
N LEU A 80 -5.81 0.38 -3.26
CA LEU A 80 -6.33 1.40 -2.37
C LEU A 80 -5.22 2.40 -2.06
N PHE A 81 -5.51 3.69 -2.27
CA PHE A 81 -4.57 4.76 -1.93
C PHE A 81 -5.29 6.03 -1.47
N GLY A 82 -4.56 6.88 -0.77
CA GLY A 82 -4.97 8.23 -0.41
C GLY A 82 -3.80 9.20 -0.56
N CYS A 83 -4.10 10.49 -0.45
CA CYS A 83 -3.11 11.55 -0.47
C CYS A 83 -3.11 12.30 0.88
N GLY A 84 -1.92 12.74 1.31
CA GLY A 84 -1.81 13.55 2.53
C GLY A 84 -2.27 14.99 2.32
N GLY A 85 -2.95 15.54 3.32
CA GLY A 85 -3.21 16.98 3.44
C GLY A 85 -1.97 17.75 3.90
N ASP A 86 -1.97 19.08 3.72
CA ASP A 86 -0.86 19.98 4.02
C ASP A 86 0.44 19.56 3.31
N ARG A 87 0.31 19.10 2.07
CA ARG A 87 1.38 18.63 1.19
C ARG A 87 1.20 19.22 -0.21
N ASP A 88 2.17 18.98 -1.07
CA ASP A 88 2.17 19.43 -2.45
C ASP A 88 0.95 18.86 -3.22
N ARG A 89 -0.03 19.73 -3.46
CA ARG A 89 -1.29 19.40 -4.15
C ARG A 89 -1.06 18.95 -5.59
N SER A 90 0.01 19.43 -6.24
CA SER A 90 0.30 19.09 -7.64
C SER A 90 0.59 17.60 -7.86
N LYS A 91 1.00 16.89 -6.81
CA LYS A 91 1.27 15.44 -6.82
C LYS A 91 0.01 14.59 -6.75
N ARG A 92 -1.11 15.12 -6.25
CA ARG A 92 -2.35 14.36 -6.07
C ARG A 92 -2.90 13.80 -7.38
N PRO A 93 -3.01 14.61 -8.48
CA PRO A 93 -3.42 14.07 -9.77
C PRO A 93 -2.43 13.04 -10.33
N LEU A 94 -1.13 13.18 -10.09
CA LEU A 94 -0.12 12.22 -10.55
C LEU A 94 -0.28 10.86 -9.86
N MET A 95 -0.61 10.85 -8.56
CA MET A 95 -0.94 9.61 -7.85
C MET A 95 -2.19 8.95 -8.40
N GLY A 96 -3.24 9.72 -8.71
CA GLY A 96 -4.44 9.22 -9.39
C GLY A 96 -4.12 8.58 -10.74
N GLN A 97 -3.27 9.21 -11.55
CA GLN A 97 -2.80 8.65 -12.82
C GLN A 97 -2.01 7.35 -12.62
N ALA A 98 -1.08 7.33 -11.66
CA ALA A 98 -0.27 6.16 -11.37
C ALA A 98 -1.14 4.96 -10.94
N ALA A 99 -2.12 5.18 -10.07
CA ALA A 99 -3.05 4.14 -9.64
C ALA A 99 -3.90 3.65 -10.81
N ALA A 100 -4.57 4.55 -11.53
CA ALA A 100 -5.49 4.17 -12.59
C ALA A 100 -4.79 3.54 -13.81
N GLY A 101 -3.61 4.05 -14.18
CA GLY A 101 -2.88 3.55 -15.36
C GLY A 101 -2.28 2.16 -15.19
N HIS A 102 -2.22 1.63 -13.97
CA HIS A 102 -1.53 0.38 -13.69
C HIS A 102 -2.36 -0.67 -12.91
N SER A 103 -3.53 -0.28 -12.36
CA SER A 103 -4.44 -1.18 -11.63
C SER A 103 -5.65 -1.56 -12.46
N ASP A 104 -6.31 -2.68 -12.09
CA ASP A 104 -7.56 -3.13 -12.68
C ASP A 104 -8.79 -2.56 -11.94
N PHE A 105 -8.60 -2.15 -10.69
CA PHE A 105 -9.60 -1.46 -9.87
C PHE A 105 -8.91 -0.56 -8.85
N VAL A 106 -9.49 0.61 -8.58
CA VAL A 106 -8.91 1.60 -7.65
C VAL A 106 -9.94 1.97 -6.58
N VAL A 107 -9.49 2.02 -5.32
CA VAL A 107 -10.24 2.64 -4.22
C VAL A 107 -9.47 3.87 -3.77
N LEU A 108 -10.07 5.04 -3.95
CA LEU A 108 -9.52 6.32 -3.49
C LEU A 108 -10.12 6.64 -2.11
N THR A 109 -9.26 6.90 -1.13
CA THR A 109 -9.65 7.13 0.27
C THR A 109 -8.81 8.22 0.93
N SER A 110 -9.08 8.50 2.22
CA SER A 110 -8.22 9.37 3.02
C SER A 110 -6.93 8.68 3.41
N ASP A 111 -5.86 9.46 3.51
CA ASP A 111 -4.61 9.12 4.19
C ASP A 111 -4.54 9.86 5.53
N ASN A 112 -3.74 10.90 5.64
CA ASN A 112 -3.68 11.85 6.74
C ASN A 112 -4.19 13.21 6.23
N PRO A 113 -5.48 13.54 6.32
CA PRO A 113 -6.02 14.79 5.79
C PRO A 113 -5.50 16.04 6.52
N ARG A 114 -5.07 15.91 7.78
CA ARG A 114 -4.57 17.02 8.61
C ARG A 114 -5.59 18.15 8.69
N SER A 115 -5.22 19.38 8.26
CA SER A 115 -6.10 20.55 8.33
C SER A 115 -7.06 20.66 7.13
N GLU A 116 -6.82 19.92 6.05
CA GLU A 116 -7.63 19.97 4.82
C GLU A 116 -8.88 19.07 4.90
N ASP A 117 -9.89 19.43 4.12
CA ASP A 117 -11.05 18.55 3.93
C ASP A 117 -10.64 17.29 3.14
N PRO A 118 -10.94 16.08 3.64
CA PRO A 118 -10.63 14.84 2.92
C PRO A 118 -11.22 14.77 1.51
N LEU A 119 -12.41 15.34 1.29
CA LEU A 119 -13.06 15.34 -0.01
C LEU A 119 -12.32 16.23 -1.01
N ASP A 120 -11.79 17.36 -0.58
CA ASP A 120 -11.00 18.25 -1.45
C ASP A 120 -9.71 17.55 -1.90
N ILE A 121 -9.03 16.86 -0.97
CA ILE A 121 -7.83 16.07 -1.28
C ILE A 121 -8.14 14.98 -2.31
N MET A 122 -9.24 14.26 -2.12
CA MET A 122 -9.66 13.20 -3.05
C MET A 122 -10.08 13.77 -4.41
N ASN A 123 -10.75 14.92 -4.44
CA ASN A 123 -11.11 15.59 -5.70
C ASN A 123 -9.88 15.97 -6.51
N ASP A 124 -8.80 16.44 -5.88
CA ASP A 124 -7.54 16.70 -6.57
C ASP A 124 -6.95 15.42 -7.19
N ALA A 125 -6.96 14.31 -6.46
CA ALA A 125 -6.46 13.02 -6.97
C ALA A 125 -7.34 12.45 -8.09
N LEU A 126 -8.66 12.67 -7.99
CA LEU A 126 -9.65 12.21 -8.94
C LEU A 126 -9.45 12.81 -10.34
N VAL A 127 -8.91 14.03 -10.44
CA VAL A 127 -8.54 14.67 -11.73
C VAL A 127 -7.60 13.77 -12.54
N GLY A 128 -6.64 13.15 -11.87
CA GLY A 128 -5.71 12.24 -12.53
C GLY A 128 -6.30 10.86 -12.82
N LEU A 129 -7.09 10.34 -11.88
CA LEU A 129 -7.70 9.03 -11.97
C LEU A 129 -8.68 8.95 -13.14
N ARG A 130 -9.48 9.99 -13.37
CA ARG A 130 -10.48 10.09 -14.47
C ARG A 130 -9.87 10.19 -15.88
N ARG A 131 -8.55 10.24 -16.01
CA ARG A 131 -7.88 10.18 -17.33
C ARG A 131 -7.84 8.75 -17.90
N TYR A 132 -8.28 7.77 -17.12
CA TYR A 132 -8.31 6.36 -17.49
C TYR A 132 -9.71 5.81 -17.26
N ASP A 133 -10.10 4.80 -18.03
CA ASP A 133 -11.37 4.11 -17.90
C ASP A 133 -11.35 3.04 -16.77
N THR A 134 -10.35 3.09 -15.90
CA THR A 134 -10.19 2.15 -14.79
C THR A 134 -11.34 2.31 -13.80
N PRO A 135 -12.09 1.25 -13.53
CA PRO A 135 -13.17 1.26 -12.54
C PRO A 135 -12.64 1.67 -11.17
N HIS A 136 -13.38 2.54 -10.48
CA HIS A 136 -12.95 3.04 -9.19
C HIS A 136 -14.10 3.31 -8.23
N LEU A 137 -13.79 3.33 -6.94
CA LEU A 137 -14.65 3.70 -5.83
C LEU A 137 -13.99 4.84 -5.05
N ILE A 138 -14.80 5.75 -4.54
CA ILE A 138 -14.38 6.82 -3.63
C ILE A 138 -15.02 6.55 -2.27
N GLU A 139 -14.20 6.39 -1.23
CA GLU A 139 -14.67 6.15 0.13
C GLU A 139 -13.79 6.94 1.11
N PRO A 140 -14.31 8.00 1.71
CA PRO A 140 -13.53 8.86 2.62
C PRO A 140 -13.06 8.16 3.90
N ASP A 141 -13.88 7.28 4.46
CA ASP A 141 -13.49 6.50 5.63
C ASP A 141 -12.55 5.36 5.24
N ARG A 142 -11.31 5.41 5.73
CA ARG A 142 -10.27 4.45 5.32
C ARG A 142 -10.56 3.03 5.78
N ALA A 143 -11.20 2.84 6.94
CA ALA A 143 -11.55 1.49 7.41
C ALA A 143 -12.62 0.87 6.51
N THR A 144 -13.65 1.65 6.16
CA THR A 144 -14.69 1.27 5.21
C THR A 144 -14.10 1.03 3.82
N ALA A 145 -13.14 1.86 3.38
CA ALA A 145 -12.45 1.66 2.11
C ALA A 145 -11.68 0.32 2.07
N ILE A 146 -10.99 -0.04 3.16
CA ILE A 146 -10.30 -1.33 3.28
C ILE A 146 -11.32 -2.49 3.25
N GLN A 147 -12.47 -2.33 3.91
CA GLN A 147 -13.53 -3.32 3.83
C GLN A 147 -14.00 -3.50 2.38
N ARG A 148 -14.33 -2.39 1.69
CA ARG A 148 -14.81 -2.41 0.30
C ARG A 148 -13.81 -3.08 -0.66
N VAL A 149 -12.53 -2.81 -0.51
CA VAL A 149 -11.51 -3.40 -1.38
C VAL A 149 -11.35 -4.91 -1.13
N ILE A 150 -11.48 -5.35 0.12
CA ILE A 150 -11.45 -6.78 0.47
C ILE A 150 -12.71 -7.51 -0.07
N GLU A 151 -13.88 -6.89 0.03
CA GLU A 151 -15.13 -7.43 -0.52
C GLU A 151 -15.10 -7.57 -2.05
N GLN A 152 -14.38 -6.70 -2.75
CA GLN A 152 -14.19 -6.76 -4.21
C GLN A 152 -13.19 -7.82 -4.66
N ALA A 153 -12.30 -8.29 -3.76
CA ALA A 153 -11.24 -9.20 -4.11
C ALA A 153 -11.77 -10.61 -4.42
N GLN A 154 -11.23 -11.22 -5.45
CA GLN A 154 -11.54 -12.57 -5.90
C GLN A 154 -10.30 -13.49 -5.77
N PRO A 155 -10.47 -14.82 -5.76
CA PRO A 155 -9.35 -15.74 -5.69
C PRO A 155 -8.30 -15.47 -6.78
N GLY A 156 -7.05 -15.26 -6.35
CA GLY A 156 -5.90 -14.98 -7.20
C GLY A 156 -5.65 -13.49 -7.47
N ASP A 157 -6.47 -12.57 -6.95
CA ASP A 157 -6.19 -11.14 -7.00
C ASP A 157 -5.09 -10.73 -6.01
N ILE A 158 -4.55 -9.53 -6.20
CA ILE A 158 -3.71 -8.86 -5.21
C ILE A 158 -4.30 -7.48 -4.88
N VAL A 159 -4.49 -7.24 -3.59
CA VAL A 159 -4.94 -5.98 -3.01
C VAL A 159 -3.74 -5.25 -2.43
N ILE A 160 -3.54 -4.00 -2.83
CA ILE A 160 -2.50 -3.11 -2.31
C ILE A 160 -3.16 -2.05 -1.44
N LEU A 161 -2.79 -1.99 -0.16
CA LEU A 161 -3.13 -0.91 0.75
C LEU A 161 -1.92 0.05 0.81
N ALA A 162 -1.98 1.12 0.02
CA ALA A 162 -0.87 2.04 -0.18
C ALA A 162 -1.00 3.32 0.65
N GLY A 163 0.16 3.90 0.98
CA GLY A 163 0.32 5.20 1.62
C GLY A 163 0.85 5.11 3.04
N LYS A 164 0.16 4.43 3.93
CA LYS A 164 0.47 4.41 5.37
C LYS A 164 1.61 3.46 5.75
N GLY A 165 1.72 2.33 5.07
CA GLY A 165 2.79 1.36 5.35
C GLY A 165 2.84 0.96 6.83
N HIS A 166 3.90 1.36 7.53
CA HIS A 166 4.12 1.06 8.94
C HIS A 166 3.45 2.02 9.93
N GLU A 167 2.80 3.09 9.44
CA GLU A 167 2.10 4.04 10.32
C GLU A 167 0.99 3.35 11.10
N THR A 168 0.88 3.71 12.38
CA THR A 168 -0.13 3.17 13.32
C THR A 168 -1.12 4.24 13.77
N TYR A 169 -1.23 5.32 13.01
CA TYR A 169 -2.08 6.46 13.32
C TYR A 169 -2.65 7.11 12.05
N GLN A 170 -3.70 7.88 12.21
CA GLN A 170 -4.24 8.80 11.18
C GLN A 170 -4.36 10.19 11.78
N VAL A 171 -3.87 11.20 11.04
CA VAL A 171 -3.91 12.60 11.46
C VAL A 171 -5.11 13.28 10.81
N LEU A 172 -6.11 13.58 11.62
CA LEU A 172 -7.32 14.30 11.26
C LEU A 172 -7.23 15.76 11.74
N LYS A 173 -8.18 16.58 11.32
CA LYS A 173 -8.26 17.99 11.76
C LYS A 173 -8.47 18.13 13.26
N GLU A 174 -9.24 17.23 13.86
CA GLU A 174 -9.57 17.20 15.28
C GLU A 174 -8.47 16.56 16.14
N GLY A 175 -7.45 15.96 15.53
CA GLY A 175 -6.35 15.30 16.23
C GLY A 175 -5.89 14.00 15.58
N THR A 176 -5.01 13.31 16.26
CA THR A 176 -4.46 12.03 15.80
C THR A 176 -5.21 10.88 16.45
N ILE A 177 -5.64 9.93 15.64
CA ILE A 177 -6.32 8.70 16.09
C ILE A 177 -5.45 7.47 15.81
N PRO A 178 -5.54 6.39 16.61
CA PRO A 178 -4.93 5.11 16.28
C PRO A 178 -5.53 4.54 14.99
N PHE A 179 -4.68 4.16 14.03
CA PHE A 179 -5.10 3.52 12.79
C PHE A 179 -3.93 2.77 12.15
N ASP A 180 -4.09 1.49 11.92
CA ASP A 180 -3.07 0.62 11.30
C ASP A 180 -3.73 -0.24 10.22
N ASP A 181 -3.38 -0.02 8.95
CA ASP A 181 -3.92 -0.74 7.81
C ASP A 181 -3.81 -2.26 7.98
N ARG A 182 -2.71 -2.75 8.57
CA ARG A 182 -2.46 -4.18 8.78
C ARG A 182 -3.42 -4.78 9.79
N GLN A 183 -3.70 -4.05 10.88
CA GLN A 183 -4.63 -4.51 11.91
C GLN A 183 -6.07 -4.47 11.40
N VAL A 184 -6.47 -3.40 10.72
CA VAL A 184 -7.79 -3.27 10.11
C VAL A 184 -8.02 -4.39 9.11
N ALA A 185 -7.07 -4.62 8.19
CA ALA A 185 -7.18 -5.69 7.20
C ALA A 185 -7.30 -7.07 7.85
N ARG A 186 -6.48 -7.38 8.88
CA ARG A 186 -6.58 -8.66 9.62
C ARG A 186 -7.94 -8.84 10.29
N GLN A 187 -8.45 -7.80 10.97
CA GLN A 187 -9.74 -7.87 11.65
C GLN A 187 -10.87 -8.12 10.64
N LEU A 188 -10.87 -7.42 9.50
CA LEU A 188 -11.86 -7.60 8.45
C LEU A 188 -11.79 -9.00 7.82
N LEU A 189 -10.60 -9.48 7.48
CA LEU A 189 -10.42 -10.83 6.93
C LEU A 189 -10.95 -11.90 7.88
N ARG A 190 -10.65 -11.79 9.18
CA ARG A 190 -11.20 -12.69 10.22
C ARG A 190 -12.71 -12.56 10.33
N GLY A 191 -13.26 -11.34 10.21
CA GLY A 191 -14.71 -11.09 10.19
C GLY A 191 -15.41 -11.76 9.01
N PHE A 192 -14.75 -11.87 7.86
CA PHE A 192 -15.21 -12.62 6.69
C PHE A 192 -15.02 -14.15 6.79
N GLY A 193 -14.51 -14.64 7.91
CA GLY A 193 -14.35 -16.07 8.19
C GLY A 193 -13.02 -16.66 7.76
N TYR A 194 -12.07 -15.87 7.25
CA TYR A 194 -10.70 -16.36 6.99
C TYR A 194 -9.95 -16.54 8.31
N ARG A 195 -9.28 -17.68 8.45
CA ARG A 195 -8.46 -18.01 9.62
C ARG A 195 -7.29 -18.89 9.17
N LYS A 196 -6.11 -18.48 9.57
CA LYS A 196 -4.87 -19.24 9.35
C LYS A 196 -4.61 -20.16 10.53
#